data_b3aed34685e465c5dc50858082a44b11
#
_entry.id   b3aed34685e465c5dc50858082a44b11
#
_cell.length_a   1.000
_cell.length_b   1.000
_cell.length_c   1.000
_cell.angle_alpha   90.00
_cell.angle_beta   90.00
_cell.angle_gamma   90.00
#
_symmetry.space_group_name_H-M   'P 1'
#
loop_
_entity.id
_entity.type
_entity.pdbx_description
1 polymer ?
#
loop_
_entity_poly.entity_id
_entity_poly.type
_entity_poly.pdbx_seq_one_letter_code
_entity_poly.pdbx_strand_id
1 'polypeptide(L)'
;TIQNAPHGLTSDIYTFDGWWWQSLSEVEGQDTIKDLLNVTIDPNNPSHLMASSWWNGVIEIKDNKIINVYNSLNTDSVIQRHPYCYRIASVQYDASGNLLIANSMVENGFCYLNYHNEWGGFETYSFVGENEILGMCLDKFYHYKLLWTSNNKILVINNDGEKIFLDPNKGALDESTKVNCVVQDMDGE
;
A
#
# COMPACT_ATOMS: atom_id res chain seq x y z
N THR A 1 -1.20 12.77 18.12
CA THR A 1 -0.89 11.40 18.57
C THR A 1 -0.59 10.63 17.30
N ILE A 2 0.65 10.17 17.14
CA ILE A 2 1.06 9.33 15.99
C ILE A 2 0.30 8.01 16.14
N GLN A 3 -0.72 7.80 15.33
CA GLN A 3 -1.58 6.60 15.42
C GLN A 3 -0.91 5.36 14.84
N ASN A 4 0.12 5.52 14.00
CA ASN A 4 0.77 4.43 13.27
C ASN A 4 2.31 4.50 13.43
N ALA A 5 2.80 4.60 14.65
CA ALA A 5 4.23 4.46 14.88
C ALA A 5 4.66 3.01 14.64
N PRO A 6 5.79 2.77 13.96
CA PRO A 6 6.33 1.43 13.82
C PRO A 6 6.67 0.87 15.21
N HIS A 7 6.14 -0.27 15.53
CA HIS A 7 6.37 -0.93 16.83
C HIS A 7 7.49 -1.96 16.76
N GLY A 8 7.91 -2.32 15.54
CA GLY A 8 8.95 -3.34 15.32
C GLY A 8 8.50 -4.73 15.78
N LEU A 9 7.20 -4.98 15.79
CA LEU A 9 6.63 -6.25 16.19
C LEU A 9 6.72 -7.26 15.05
N THR A 10 7.16 -8.45 15.34
CA THR A 10 7.10 -9.58 14.41
C THR A 10 5.64 -9.82 14.04
N SER A 11 5.37 -9.98 12.77
CA SER A 11 4.03 -10.16 12.22
C SER A 11 3.93 -11.50 11.54
N ASP A 12 2.72 -12.02 11.40
CA ASP A 12 2.45 -13.27 10.69
C ASP A 12 1.34 -13.08 9.66
N ILE A 13 1.34 -13.93 8.65
CA ILE A 13 0.31 -14.02 7.64
C ILE A 13 -0.38 -15.37 7.77
N TYR A 14 -1.70 -15.35 7.81
CA TYR A 14 -2.51 -16.56 7.89
C TYR A 14 -3.26 -16.75 6.57
N THR A 15 -3.26 -17.99 6.08
CA THR A 15 -4.07 -18.41 4.94
C THR A 15 -5.20 -19.32 5.42
N PHE A 16 -6.36 -19.24 4.73
CA PHE A 16 -7.53 -20.07 4.98
C PHE A 16 -7.91 -20.82 3.70
N ASP A 17 -7.90 -22.13 3.74
CA ASP A 17 -8.18 -22.99 2.58
C ASP A 17 -9.68 -23.38 2.43
N GLY A 18 -10.52 -22.80 3.28
CA GLY A 18 -11.94 -23.13 3.38
C GLY A 18 -12.29 -24.03 4.57
N TRP A 19 -11.29 -24.65 5.20
CA TRP A 19 -11.42 -25.57 6.32
C TRP A 19 -10.48 -25.24 7.48
N TRP A 20 -9.20 -24.91 7.17
CA TRP A 20 -8.16 -24.72 8.16
C TRP A 20 -7.41 -23.42 7.95
N TRP A 21 -7.05 -22.79 9.05
CA TRP A 21 -6.10 -21.70 9.06
C TRP A 21 -4.69 -22.24 9.14
N GLN A 22 -3.83 -21.73 8.27
CA GLN A 22 -2.41 -22.03 8.26
C GLN A 22 -1.62 -20.74 8.45
N SER A 23 -0.63 -20.77 9.34
CA SER A 23 0.32 -19.69 9.53
C SER A 23 1.46 -19.82 8.51
N LEU A 24 1.92 -18.69 7.98
CA LEU A 24 3.15 -18.62 7.20
C LEU A 24 4.39 -18.41 8.10
N SER A 25 4.26 -18.54 9.43
CA SER A 25 5.35 -18.31 10.39
C SER A 25 6.51 -19.29 10.26
N GLU A 26 6.33 -20.40 9.57
CA GLU A 26 7.40 -21.36 9.23
C GLU A 26 8.21 -20.97 7.98
N VAL A 27 7.89 -19.79 7.39
CA VAL A 27 8.60 -19.30 6.20
C VAL A 27 9.97 -18.78 6.62
N GLU A 28 11.00 -19.28 5.98
CA GLU A 28 12.39 -18.83 6.21
C GLU A 28 12.49 -17.31 5.97
N GLY A 29 13.02 -16.59 6.96
CA GLY A 29 13.18 -15.14 6.94
C GLY A 29 12.00 -14.34 7.51
N GLN A 30 10.91 -14.97 7.94
CA GLN A 30 9.74 -14.28 8.49
C GLN A 30 10.04 -13.58 9.82
N ASP A 31 10.92 -14.13 10.65
CA ASP A 31 11.31 -13.53 11.93
C ASP A 31 11.90 -12.11 11.79
N THR A 32 12.31 -11.75 10.57
CA THR A 32 12.85 -10.43 10.25
C THR A 32 11.80 -9.45 9.77
N ILE A 33 10.59 -9.92 9.43
CA ILE A 33 9.50 -9.09 8.91
C ILE A 33 8.69 -8.55 10.08
N LYS A 34 8.48 -7.24 10.05
CA LYS A 34 7.83 -6.49 11.13
C LYS A 34 6.74 -5.60 10.59
N ASP A 35 5.76 -5.33 11.46
CA ASP A 35 4.70 -4.34 11.22
C ASP A 35 4.02 -4.50 9.86
N LEU A 36 3.55 -5.71 9.56
CA LEU A 36 2.72 -5.96 8.37
C LEU A 36 1.36 -5.28 8.54
N LEU A 37 0.88 -4.62 7.48
CA LEU A 37 -0.37 -3.86 7.50
C LEU A 37 -1.42 -4.45 6.57
N ASN A 38 -1.04 -4.83 5.35
CA ASN A 38 -1.99 -5.34 4.38
C ASN A 38 -1.33 -6.34 3.42
N VAL A 39 -2.15 -7.18 2.80
CA VAL A 39 -1.70 -8.17 1.82
C VAL A 39 -2.61 -8.11 0.60
N THR A 40 -2.02 -8.34 -0.57
CA THR A 40 -2.73 -8.47 -1.84
C THR A 40 -2.28 -9.71 -2.57
N ILE A 41 -3.20 -10.33 -3.32
CA ILE A 41 -2.93 -11.55 -4.10
C ILE A 41 -2.79 -11.14 -5.56
N ASP A 42 -1.80 -11.68 -6.25
CA ASP A 42 -1.63 -11.52 -7.69
C ASP A 42 -2.87 -12.10 -8.42
N PRO A 43 -3.61 -11.28 -9.19
CA PRO A 43 -4.81 -11.75 -9.88
C PRO A 43 -4.54 -12.87 -10.89
N ASN A 44 -3.29 -13.01 -11.35
CA ASN A 44 -2.87 -14.01 -12.32
C ASN A 44 -2.23 -15.26 -11.66
N ASN A 45 -1.89 -15.18 -10.37
CA ASN A 45 -1.23 -16.28 -9.66
C ASN A 45 -1.62 -16.29 -8.17
N PRO A 46 -2.57 -17.14 -7.75
CA PRO A 46 -3.02 -17.21 -6.36
C PRO A 46 -1.95 -17.60 -5.34
N SER A 47 -0.85 -18.20 -5.78
CA SER A 47 0.29 -18.54 -4.90
C SER A 47 1.29 -17.40 -4.74
N HIS A 48 1.04 -16.25 -5.38
CA HIS A 48 1.91 -15.06 -5.35
C HIS A 48 1.20 -13.92 -4.62
N LEU A 49 1.82 -13.43 -3.57
CA LEU A 49 1.28 -12.44 -2.66
C LEU A 49 2.29 -11.30 -2.49
N MET A 50 1.77 -10.10 -2.31
CA MET A 50 2.57 -8.96 -1.84
C MET A 50 2.00 -8.47 -0.51
N ALA A 51 2.87 -8.17 0.43
CA ALA A 51 2.48 -7.60 1.72
C ALA A 51 3.19 -6.27 1.98
N SER A 52 2.48 -5.32 2.57
CA SER A 52 3.05 -4.05 3.01
C SER A 52 3.59 -4.16 4.41
N SER A 53 4.78 -3.61 4.64
CA SER A 53 5.40 -3.50 5.96
C SER A 53 5.71 -2.04 6.26
N TRP A 54 5.32 -1.61 7.47
CA TRP A 54 5.69 -0.29 7.99
C TRP A 54 7.16 -0.18 8.39
N TRP A 55 7.88 -1.31 8.33
CA TRP A 55 9.29 -1.39 8.70
C TRP A 55 10.22 -1.78 7.56
N ASN A 56 9.88 -2.84 6.82
CA ASN A 56 10.80 -3.50 5.90
C ASN A 56 10.67 -3.05 4.43
N GLY A 57 9.51 -2.56 4.01
CA GLY A 57 9.20 -2.29 2.62
C GLY A 57 8.06 -3.16 2.10
N VAL A 58 8.13 -3.61 0.85
CA VAL A 58 7.16 -4.53 0.26
C VAL A 58 7.73 -5.94 0.26
N ILE A 59 6.99 -6.88 0.83
CA ILE A 59 7.39 -8.27 0.98
C ILE A 59 6.75 -9.08 -0.13
N GLU A 60 7.56 -9.76 -0.91
CA GLU A 60 7.11 -10.68 -1.96
C GLU A 60 7.11 -12.12 -1.43
N ILE A 61 5.96 -12.78 -1.53
CA ILE A 61 5.75 -14.14 -1.05
C ILE A 61 5.23 -14.98 -2.22
N LYS A 62 5.88 -16.09 -2.48
CA LYS A 62 5.48 -17.05 -3.50
C LYS A 62 5.61 -18.47 -2.98
N ASP A 63 4.60 -19.29 -3.24
CA ASP A 63 4.56 -20.68 -2.80
C ASP A 63 4.88 -20.81 -1.30
N ASN A 64 4.30 -19.94 -0.49
CA ASN A 64 4.50 -19.85 0.97
C ASN A 64 5.96 -19.56 1.38
N LYS A 65 6.74 -18.87 0.56
CA LYS A 65 8.11 -18.44 0.88
C LYS A 65 8.29 -16.97 0.60
N ILE A 66 8.98 -16.28 1.48
CA ILE A 66 9.47 -14.93 1.20
C ILE A 66 10.59 -15.05 0.18
N ILE A 67 10.37 -14.51 -1.01
CA ILE A 67 11.36 -14.57 -2.09
C ILE A 67 12.07 -13.25 -2.31
N ASN A 68 11.47 -12.13 -1.84
CA ASN A 68 12.09 -10.81 -1.94
C ASN A 68 11.53 -9.83 -0.92
N VAL A 69 12.30 -8.79 -0.63
CA VAL A 69 11.89 -7.61 0.13
C VAL A 69 12.29 -6.37 -0.66
N TYR A 70 11.30 -5.72 -1.26
CA TYR A 70 11.52 -4.52 -2.06
C TYR A 70 11.64 -3.29 -1.18
N ASN A 71 12.69 -2.52 -1.43
CA ASN A 71 13.02 -1.31 -0.70
C ASN A 71 13.89 -0.38 -1.57
N SER A 72 14.43 0.70 -1.03
CA SER A 72 15.23 1.66 -1.81
C SER A 72 16.50 1.09 -2.46
N LEU A 73 16.99 -0.06 -2.00
CA LEU A 73 18.25 -0.65 -2.48
C LEU A 73 18.07 -1.47 -3.77
N ASN A 74 16.84 -1.93 -4.04
CA ASN A 74 16.55 -2.81 -5.18
C ASN A 74 15.34 -2.38 -6.02
N THR A 75 14.94 -1.11 -5.91
CA THR A 75 13.86 -0.50 -6.69
C THR A 75 14.27 0.83 -7.33
N ASP A 76 15.57 1.01 -7.59
CA ASP A 76 16.14 2.27 -8.10
C ASP A 76 15.70 3.51 -7.29
N SER A 77 15.53 3.33 -5.98
CA SER A 77 15.03 4.34 -5.04
C SER A 77 13.60 4.82 -5.33
N VAL A 78 12.82 4.09 -6.10
CA VAL A 78 11.38 4.38 -6.29
C VAL A 78 10.64 4.21 -4.98
N ILE A 79 10.86 3.08 -4.28
CA ILE A 79 10.44 2.94 -2.89
C ILE A 79 11.45 3.71 -2.03
N GLN A 80 10.96 4.73 -1.35
CA GLN A 80 11.80 5.61 -0.53
C GLN A 80 11.69 5.26 0.94
N ARG A 81 12.79 5.50 1.66
CA ARG A 81 12.86 5.26 3.09
C ARG A 81 12.63 6.56 3.86
N HIS A 82 11.65 6.57 4.76
CA HIS A 82 11.58 7.58 5.81
C HIS A 82 12.81 7.43 6.75
N PRO A 83 13.30 8.44 7.46
CA PRO A 83 14.52 8.38 8.26
C PRO A 83 14.68 7.15 9.17
N TYR A 84 13.58 6.59 9.64
CA TYR A 84 13.61 5.47 10.60
C TYR A 84 13.29 4.10 9.99
N CYS A 85 12.41 4.06 8.97
CA CYS A 85 11.89 2.79 8.41
C CYS A 85 11.27 3.01 7.03
N TYR A 86 10.90 1.93 6.33
CA TYR A 86 10.04 2.01 5.15
C TYR A 86 8.59 2.04 5.62
N ARG A 87 7.82 3.01 5.17
CA ARG A 87 6.44 3.21 5.59
C ARG A 87 5.48 2.83 4.47
N ILE A 88 5.39 1.54 4.16
CA ILE A 88 4.44 1.06 3.15
C ILE A 88 3.08 0.87 3.79
N ALA A 89 2.18 1.83 3.53
CA ALA A 89 0.85 1.85 4.12
C ALA A 89 -0.11 0.85 3.46
N SER A 90 0.04 0.63 2.15
CA SER A 90 -0.83 -0.28 1.41
C SER A 90 -0.15 -0.80 0.15
N VAL A 91 -0.54 -2.00 -0.25
CA VAL A 91 -0.23 -2.60 -1.56
C VAL A 91 -1.51 -3.16 -2.17
N GLN A 92 -1.67 -3.03 -3.48
CA GLN A 92 -2.82 -3.55 -4.21
C GLN A 92 -2.43 -3.88 -5.65
N TYR A 93 -2.86 -5.03 -6.16
CA TYR A 93 -2.79 -5.30 -7.59
C TYR A 93 -3.98 -4.66 -8.32
N ASP A 94 -3.71 -4.13 -9.50
CA ASP A 94 -4.77 -3.79 -10.45
C ASP A 94 -5.15 -5.01 -11.32
N ALA A 95 -6.18 -4.85 -12.14
CA ALA A 95 -6.66 -5.92 -13.03
C ALA A 95 -5.66 -6.30 -14.15
N SER A 96 -4.68 -5.43 -14.41
CA SER A 96 -3.62 -5.65 -15.41
C SER A 96 -2.40 -6.36 -14.80
N GLY A 97 -2.39 -6.59 -13.49
CA GLY A 97 -1.27 -7.19 -12.77
C GLY A 97 -0.18 -6.19 -12.38
N ASN A 98 -0.44 -4.89 -12.44
CA ASN A 98 0.47 -3.92 -11.85
C ASN A 98 0.30 -3.89 -10.34
N LEU A 99 1.41 -3.90 -9.61
CA LEU A 99 1.43 -3.71 -8.17
C LEU A 99 1.46 -2.21 -7.86
N LEU A 100 0.46 -1.73 -7.14
CA LEU A 100 0.33 -0.34 -6.68
C LEU A 100 0.73 -0.28 -5.21
N ILE A 101 1.44 0.79 -4.82
CA ILE A 101 2.07 0.89 -3.50
C ILE A 101 1.88 2.31 -2.96
N ALA A 102 1.35 2.41 -1.75
CA ALA A 102 1.31 3.66 -0.98
C ALA A 102 2.50 3.72 -0.01
N ASN A 103 3.47 4.60 -0.30
CA ASN A 103 4.67 4.82 0.49
C ASN A 103 4.53 6.13 1.27
N SER A 104 4.30 6.05 2.56
CA SER A 104 3.90 7.17 3.40
C SER A 104 5.08 8.05 3.84
N MET A 105 4.87 9.36 3.93
CA MET A 105 5.81 10.36 4.45
C MET A 105 7.15 10.43 3.69
N VAL A 106 7.10 10.24 2.39
CA VAL A 106 8.24 10.35 1.49
C VAL A 106 7.83 11.14 0.23
N GLU A 107 8.79 11.52 -0.60
CA GLU A 107 8.53 12.29 -1.82
C GLU A 107 7.63 11.51 -2.79
N ASN A 108 8.02 10.27 -3.13
CA ASN A 108 7.22 9.37 -3.96
C ASN A 108 6.21 8.59 -3.11
N GLY A 109 5.14 9.24 -2.70
CA GLY A 109 4.12 8.60 -1.86
C GLY A 109 3.22 7.60 -2.60
N PHE A 110 3.25 7.59 -3.94
CA PHE A 110 2.64 6.56 -4.75
C PHE A 110 3.69 5.94 -5.67
N CYS A 111 3.88 4.63 -5.56
CA CYS A 111 4.80 3.84 -6.36
C CYS A 111 4.06 2.69 -7.05
N TYR A 112 4.68 2.14 -8.09
CA TYR A 112 4.14 0.96 -8.75
C TYR A 112 5.27 0.09 -9.34
N LEU A 113 4.99 -1.19 -9.47
CA LEU A 113 5.72 -2.14 -10.31
C LEU A 113 4.76 -2.59 -11.41
N ASN A 114 5.07 -2.25 -12.66
CA ASN A 114 4.21 -2.63 -13.77
C ASN A 114 4.39 -4.12 -14.15
N TYR A 115 3.49 -4.64 -14.97
CA TYR A 115 3.52 -6.04 -15.42
C TYR A 115 4.76 -6.39 -16.30
N HIS A 116 5.54 -5.39 -16.72
CA HIS A 116 6.85 -5.58 -17.38
C HIS A 116 8.02 -5.60 -16.38
N ASN A 117 7.75 -5.57 -15.08
CA ASN A 117 8.72 -5.45 -13.99
C ASN A 117 9.51 -4.13 -13.99
N GLU A 118 8.91 -3.05 -14.43
CA GLU A 118 9.48 -1.71 -14.38
C GLU A 118 8.91 -0.94 -13.19
N TRP A 119 9.80 -0.38 -12.38
CA TRP A 119 9.46 0.47 -11.26
C TRP A 119 9.16 1.90 -11.70
N GLY A 120 8.13 2.50 -11.10
CA GLY A 120 7.81 3.90 -11.29
C GLY A 120 7.08 4.47 -10.08
N GLY A 121 6.93 5.80 -10.06
CA GLY A 121 6.25 6.47 -8.97
C GLY A 121 5.89 7.90 -9.29
N PHE A 122 5.01 8.45 -8.46
CA PHE A 122 4.59 9.84 -8.53
C PHE A 122 4.91 10.54 -7.22
N GLU A 123 5.51 11.70 -7.33
CA GLU A 123 5.68 12.63 -6.23
C GLU A 123 4.30 13.01 -5.67
N THR A 124 4.13 12.88 -4.36
CA THR A 124 2.89 13.25 -3.66
C THR A 124 3.13 14.20 -2.49
N TYR A 125 4.38 14.40 -2.09
CA TYR A 125 4.73 15.21 -0.92
C TYR A 125 4.26 16.67 -1.04
N SER A 126 4.29 17.24 -2.24
CA SER A 126 3.77 18.59 -2.51
C SER A 126 2.26 18.73 -2.20
N PHE A 127 1.53 17.62 -2.18
CA PHE A 127 0.09 17.57 -1.86
C PHE A 127 -0.17 17.19 -0.41
N VAL A 128 0.46 16.14 0.08
CA VAL A 128 0.17 15.57 1.41
C VAL A 128 1.09 16.12 2.50
N GLY A 129 2.26 16.66 2.13
CA GLY A 129 3.26 17.17 3.08
C GLY A 129 3.71 16.07 4.05
N GLU A 130 3.83 16.42 5.32
CA GLU A 130 4.21 15.50 6.39
C GLU A 130 3.04 14.64 6.92
N ASN A 131 1.86 14.69 6.27
CA ASN A 131 0.75 13.85 6.68
C ASN A 131 0.98 12.42 6.22
N GLU A 132 0.63 11.48 7.10
CA GLU A 132 0.72 10.07 6.76
C GLU A 132 -0.31 9.70 5.71
N ILE A 133 0.11 8.96 4.68
CA ILE A 133 -0.81 8.18 3.86
C ILE A 133 -1.15 6.92 4.67
N LEU A 134 -2.43 6.72 4.95
CA LEU A 134 -2.92 5.64 5.81
C LEU A 134 -3.35 4.40 5.01
N GLY A 135 -3.60 4.57 3.72
CA GLY A 135 -3.97 3.48 2.84
C GLY A 135 -4.33 3.95 1.43
N MET A 136 -4.70 3.00 0.60
CA MET A 136 -5.02 3.22 -0.79
C MET A 136 -6.19 2.34 -1.24
N CYS A 137 -7.04 2.88 -2.10
CA CYS A 137 -8.07 2.15 -2.82
C CYS A 137 -7.94 2.43 -4.33
N LEU A 138 -8.10 1.39 -5.14
CA LEU A 138 -8.15 1.52 -6.59
C LEU A 138 -9.61 1.57 -7.02
N ASP A 139 -9.97 2.62 -7.76
CA ASP A 139 -11.23 2.68 -8.48
C ASP A 139 -11.20 1.67 -9.66
N LYS A 140 -12.12 0.74 -9.65
CA LYS A 140 -12.18 -0.36 -10.62
C LYS A 140 -12.66 0.07 -12.00
N PHE A 141 -13.38 1.21 -12.11
CA PHE A 141 -13.98 1.68 -13.36
C PHE A 141 -13.06 2.65 -14.10
N TYR A 142 -12.57 3.68 -13.40
CA TYR A 142 -11.75 4.73 -13.99
C TYR A 142 -10.27 4.55 -13.72
N HIS A 143 -9.92 3.54 -12.88
CA HIS A 143 -8.54 3.23 -12.45
C HIS A 143 -7.86 4.38 -11.70
N TYR A 144 -8.65 5.24 -11.04
CA TYR A 144 -8.11 6.27 -10.16
C TYR A 144 -7.57 5.64 -8.89
N LYS A 145 -6.50 6.20 -8.36
CA LYS A 145 -5.87 5.79 -7.11
C LYS A 145 -6.29 6.79 -6.04
N LEU A 146 -6.97 6.31 -5.02
CA LEU A 146 -7.45 7.12 -3.91
C LEU A 146 -6.59 6.83 -2.69
N LEU A 147 -5.83 7.82 -2.22
CA LEU A 147 -4.98 7.72 -1.04
C LEU A 147 -5.58 8.58 0.07
N TRP A 148 -5.93 7.97 1.20
CA TRP A 148 -6.41 8.74 2.35
C TRP A 148 -5.30 9.00 3.35
N THR A 149 -5.40 10.15 4.01
CA THR A 149 -4.32 10.71 4.82
C THR A 149 -4.75 10.98 6.26
N SER A 150 -3.77 11.12 7.15
CA SER A 150 -3.98 11.37 8.58
C SER A 150 -4.65 12.70 8.89
N ASN A 151 -4.66 13.64 7.94
CA ASN A 151 -5.40 14.91 8.05
C ASN A 151 -6.78 14.87 7.37
N ASN A 152 -7.34 13.67 7.22
CA ASN A 152 -8.70 13.42 6.72
C ASN A 152 -8.96 13.87 5.27
N LYS A 153 -7.93 13.90 4.46
CA LYS A 153 -8.04 14.19 3.03
C LYS A 153 -7.91 12.92 2.20
N ILE A 154 -8.52 12.94 1.02
CA ILE A 154 -8.34 11.90 0.02
C ILE A 154 -7.68 12.53 -1.19
N LEU A 155 -6.46 12.11 -1.48
CA LEU A 155 -5.75 12.45 -2.70
C LEU A 155 -6.15 11.46 -3.80
N VAL A 156 -6.62 11.98 -4.91
CA VAL A 156 -6.96 11.20 -6.11
C VAL A 156 -5.85 11.41 -7.14
N ILE A 157 -5.34 10.31 -7.68
CA ILE A 157 -4.38 10.31 -8.79
C ILE A 157 -5.05 9.64 -9.99
N ASN A 158 -5.19 10.37 -11.08
CA ASN A 158 -5.74 9.82 -12.33
C ASN A 158 -4.68 9.02 -13.11
N ASN A 159 -5.04 8.51 -14.29
CA ASN A 159 -4.15 7.69 -15.11
C ASN A 159 -3.01 8.47 -15.75
N ASP A 160 -3.15 9.77 -15.89
CA ASP A 160 -2.12 10.67 -16.43
C ASP A 160 -1.17 11.17 -15.32
N GLY A 161 -1.40 10.77 -14.07
CA GLY A 161 -0.63 11.18 -12.91
C GLY A 161 -1.02 12.55 -12.34
N GLU A 162 -2.11 13.14 -12.84
CA GLU A 162 -2.65 14.36 -12.26
C GLU A 162 -3.25 14.07 -10.89
N LYS A 163 -3.06 15.01 -9.97
CA LYS A 163 -3.40 14.88 -8.56
C LYS A 163 -4.38 15.95 -8.15
N ILE A 164 -5.45 15.54 -7.48
CA ILE A 164 -6.43 16.44 -6.88
C ILE A 164 -6.84 15.93 -5.50
N PHE A 165 -7.18 16.84 -4.59
CA PHE A 165 -7.91 16.44 -3.39
C PHE A 165 -9.41 16.38 -3.68
N LEU A 166 -10.09 15.38 -3.10
CA LEU A 166 -11.55 15.44 -3.04
C LEU A 166 -11.95 16.67 -2.21
N ASP A 167 -12.78 17.52 -2.82
CA ASP A 167 -13.23 18.77 -2.20
C ASP A 167 -14.29 18.44 -1.13
N PRO A 168 -14.03 18.73 0.15
CA PRO A 168 -14.99 18.49 1.22
C PRO A 168 -16.29 19.30 1.05
N ASN A 169 -16.26 20.39 0.28
CA ASN A 169 -17.45 21.18 0.00
C ASN A 169 -18.35 20.63 -1.12
N LYS A 170 -17.90 19.60 -1.82
CA LYS A 170 -18.63 18.94 -2.90
C LYS A 170 -19.15 17.56 -2.57
N GLY A 171 -18.99 17.12 -1.34
CA GLY A 171 -19.37 15.77 -0.93
C GLY A 171 -19.70 15.67 0.56
N ALA A 172 -19.77 14.44 1.03
CA ALA A 172 -20.07 14.11 2.42
C ALA A 172 -18.90 14.29 3.40
N LEU A 173 -17.71 14.65 2.90
CA LEU A 173 -16.52 14.85 3.71
C LEU A 173 -16.43 16.32 4.11
N ASP A 174 -16.48 16.60 5.39
CA ASP A 174 -16.19 17.91 5.98
C ASP A 174 -14.90 17.86 6.82
N GLU A 175 -14.46 18.99 7.34
CA GLU A 175 -13.23 19.08 8.13
C GLU A 175 -13.27 18.23 9.42
N SER A 176 -14.46 17.85 9.88
CA SER A 176 -14.68 17.02 11.07
C SER A 176 -14.71 15.52 10.74
N THR A 177 -14.88 15.17 9.47
CA THR A 177 -15.01 13.79 9.01
C THR A 177 -13.66 13.07 9.08
N LYS A 178 -13.59 12.00 9.86
CA LYS A 178 -12.39 11.15 9.92
C LYS A 178 -12.49 10.03 8.90
N VAL A 179 -11.58 10.03 7.92
CA VAL A 179 -11.45 8.94 6.95
C VAL A 179 -10.58 7.83 7.52
N ASN A 180 -11.19 6.69 7.82
CA ASN A 180 -10.46 5.51 8.31
C ASN A 180 -10.23 4.48 7.22
N CYS A 181 -11.12 4.42 6.23
CA CYS A 181 -11.07 3.45 5.13
C CYS A 181 -11.82 4.01 3.94
N VAL A 182 -11.38 3.65 2.75
CA VAL A 182 -12.06 3.91 1.48
C VAL A 182 -12.23 2.58 0.76
N VAL A 183 -13.44 2.28 0.33
CA VAL A 183 -13.76 1.11 -0.48
C VAL A 183 -14.73 1.52 -1.58
N GLN A 184 -14.65 0.87 -2.71
CA GLN A 184 -15.61 1.02 -3.78
C GLN A 184 -16.50 -0.22 -3.81
N ASP A 185 -17.78 -0.03 -3.93
CA ASP A 185 -18.73 -1.12 -4.07
C ASP A 185 -18.75 -1.71 -5.52
N MET A 186 -19.70 -2.60 -5.78
CA MET A 186 -19.80 -3.25 -7.10
C MET A 186 -20.40 -2.34 -8.17
N ASP A 187 -21.12 -1.30 -7.77
CA ASP A 187 -21.80 -0.34 -8.65
C ASP A 187 -20.91 0.88 -8.93
N GLY A 188 -19.75 0.96 -8.30
CA GLY A 188 -18.76 2.01 -8.55
C GLY A 188 -18.89 3.24 -7.64
N GLU A 189 -19.68 3.14 -6.56
CA GLU A 189 -19.86 4.20 -5.56
C GLU A 189 -18.87 4.09 -4.39
#